data_a7f2b7125df3c5c591ab37bd2c3e2e52
#
_entry.id   a7f2b7125df3c5c591ab37bd2c3e2e52
#
_cell.length_a   1.000
_cell.length_b   1.000
_cell.length_c   1.000
_cell.angle_alpha   90.00
_cell.angle_beta   90.00
_cell.angle_gamma   90.00
#
_symmetry.space_group_name_H-M   'P 1'
#
loop_
_entity.id
_entity.type
_entity.pdbx_description
1 polymer ?
#
loop_
_entity_poly.entity_id
_entity_poly.type
_entity_poly.pdbx_seq_one_letter_code
_entity_poly.pdbx_strand_id
1 'polypeptide(L)'
;NMGRVRLKNIKEPERVFKIYTSKGEYNKETREDLKAKLVKADVNLVGRKVEFKKEFSIGITYIKNLGSEENEFFCYGITQDLILETSKISKIKVSQIDQILKYKETDLDVEQIAKQLNAEYILCGNIMKMGDNFRLSLQFHNTNKTAVLWSETWEGNNDSLKDIKGKILYKLLD
;
A
#
# COMPACT_ATOMS: atom_id res chain seq x y z
N ASN A 1 6.27 -11.03 13.17
CA ASN A 1 5.88 -10.15 14.26
C ASN A 1 4.54 -10.65 14.83
N MET A 2 4.52 -10.98 16.11
CA MET A 2 3.33 -11.45 16.80
C MET A 2 2.55 -10.33 17.50
N GLY A 3 3.07 -9.12 17.47
CA GLY A 3 2.49 -7.96 18.14
C GLY A 3 3.18 -7.61 19.46
N ARG A 4 2.53 -6.72 20.24
CA ARG A 4 2.97 -6.38 21.59
C ARG A 4 2.25 -7.27 22.59
N VAL A 5 2.97 -7.78 23.56
CA VAL A 5 2.44 -8.62 24.64
C VAL A 5 2.73 -7.99 26.00
N ARG A 6 1.80 -8.14 26.94
CA ARG A 6 2.04 -7.78 28.33
C ARG A 6 2.53 -9.02 29.07
N LEU A 7 3.77 -8.98 29.49
CA LEU A 7 4.39 -10.03 30.30
C LEU A 7 4.20 -9.73 31.78
N LYS A 8 4.13 -10.80 32.59
CA LYS A 8 4.03 -10.68 34.06
C LYS A 8 5.27 -9.96 34.57
N ASN A 9 5.08 -8.94 35.41
CA ASN A 9 6.13 -8.10 35.99
C ASN A 9 6.88 -7.15 35.05
N ILE A 10 6.41 -6.95 33.81
CA ILE A 10 6.93 -5.93 32.89
C ILE A 10 5.88 -4.83 32.73
N LYS A 11 6.25 -3.59 33.06
CA LYS A 11 5.31 -2.45 33.08
C LYS A 11 4.81 -2.06 31.69
N GLU A 12 5.69 -2.15 30.69
CA GLU A 12 5.36 -1.77 29.33
C GLU A 12 5.22 -3.00 28.41
N PRO A 13 4.29 -2.93 27.43
CA PRO A 13 4.12 -4.03 26.48
C PRO A 13 5.32 -4.18 25.55
N GLU A 14 5.89 -5.37 25.48
CA GLU A 14 7.03 -5.70 24.66
C GLU A 14 6.65 -6.30 23.31
N ARG A 15 7.48 -6.05 22.29
CA ARG A 15 7.31 -6.68 20.97
C ARG A 15 7.83 -8.10 21.00
N VAL A 16 6.99 -9.04 20.61
CA VAL A 16 7.36 -10.44 20.51
C VAL A 16 7.41 -10.87 19.05
N PHE A 17 8.48 -11.59 18.71
CA PHE A 17 8.69 -12.18 17.39
C PHE A 17 8.77 -13.70 17.55
N LYS A 18 8.10 -14.41 16.64
CA LYS A 18 8.33 -15.84 16.48
C LYS A 18 9.24 -16.05 15.29
N ILE A 19 10.29 -16.84 15.49
CA ILE A 19 11.22 -17.26 14.44
C ILE A 19 10.82 -18.68 14.03
N TYR A 20 10.69 -18.89 12.75
CA TYR A 20 10.46 -20.22 12.16
C TYR A 20 11.77 -20.71 11.57
N THR A 21 12.09 -21.94 11.84
CA THR A 21 13.34 -22.59 11.36
C THR A 21 13.17 -23.14 9.95
N SER A 22 11.92 -23.32 9.51
CA SER A 22 11.63 -23.77 8.15
C SER A 22 10.35 -23.14 7.58
N LYS A 23 10.30 -23.06 6.26
CA LYS A 23 9.10 -22.59 5.53
C LYS A 23 7.89 -23.51 5.75
N GLY A 24 8.13 -24.79 6.02
CA GLY A 24 7.09 -25.77 6.34
C GLY A 24 6.40 -25.53 7.68
N GLU A 25 7.14 -25.09 8.69
CA GLU A 25 6.56 -24.71 9.99
C GLU A 25 5.73 -23.43 9.88
N TYR A 26 6.21 -22.44 9.13
CA TYR A 26 5.49 -21.20 8.88
C TYR A 26 4.13 -21.44 8.22
N ASN A 27 4.07 -22.33 7.23
CA ASN A 27 2.86 -22.62 6.46
C ASN A 27 1.81 -23.48 7.23
N LYS A 28 2.23 -24.17 8.29
CA LYS A 28 1.36 -25.05 9.09
C LYS A 28 0.68 -24.37 10.27
N GLU A 29 1.16 -23.20 10.66
CA GLU A 29 0.66 -22.52 11.84
C GLU A 29 -0.22 -21.33 11.48
N THR A 30 -1.48 -21.39 11.86
CA THR A 30 -2.43 -20.29 11.65
C THR A 30 -2.26 -19.23 12.76
N ARG A 31 -2.79 -18.02 12.49
CA ARG A 31 -2.83 -16.94 13.50
C ARG A 31 -3.64 -17.31 14.74
N GLU A 32 -4.61 -18.18 14.58
CA GLU A 32 -5.48 -18.68 15.67
C GLU A 32 -4.76 -19.70 16.54
N ASP A 33 -3.96 -20.57 15.94
CA ASP A 33 -3.09 -21.51 16.68
C ASP A 33 -2.08 -20.75 17.56
N LEU A 34 -1.50 -19.67 17.03
CA LEU A 34 -0.59 -18.81 17.77
C LEU A 34 -1.28 -18.11 18.94
N LYS A 35 -2.50 -17.61 18.75
CA LYS A 35 -3.29 -17.01 19.84
C LYS A 35 -3.62 -18.02 20.93
N ALA A 36 -4.03 -19.22 20.55
CA ALA A 36 -4.35 -20.29 21.50
C ALA A 36 -3.13 -20.69 22.33
N LYS A 37 -1.94 -20.76 21.72
CA LYS A 37 -0.69 -21.03 22.44
C LYS A 37 -0.31 -19.93 23.42
N LEU A 38 -0.52 -18.67 23.06
CA LEU A 38 -0.23 -17.53 23.94
C LEU A 38 -1.18 -17.48 25.14
N VAL A 39 -2.47 -17.75 24.90
CA VAL A 39 -3.47 -17.84 25.98
C VAL A 39 -3.10 -18.97 26.97
N LYS A 40 -2.68 -20.13 26.48
CA LYS A 40 -2.22 -21.24 27.32
C LYS A 40 -0.97 -20.90 28.13
N ALA A 41 -0.12 -20.00 27.63
CA ALA A 41 1.09 -19.53 28.31
C ALA A 41 0.82 -18.33 29.23
N ASP A 42 -0.45 -17.96 29.50
CA ASP A 42 -0.87 -16.80 30.30
C ASP A 42 -0.27 -15.47 29.78
N VAL A 43 -0.03 -15.41 28.48
CA VAL A 43 0.52 -14.24 27.80
C VAL A 43 -0.63 -13.47 27.13
N ASN A 44 -1.03 -12.36 27.73
CA ASN A 44 -2.03 -11.49 27.15
C ASN A 44 -1.42 -10.63 26.03
N LEU A 45 -1.87 -10.87 24.80
CA LEU A 45 -1.59 -9.96 23.70
C LEU A 45 -2.24 -8.62 24.01
N VAL A 46 -1.42 -7.62 24.36
CA VAL A 46 -1.84 -6.23 24.32
C VAL A 46 -1.87 -5.83 22.85
N GLY A 47 -2.88 -6.35 22.15
CA GLY A 47 -3.12 -5.89 20.80
C GLY A 47 -3.58 -4.44 20.88
N ARG A 48 -2.92 -3.50 20.17
CA ARG A 48 -3.79 -2.75 19.29
C ARG A 48 -4.62 -3.84 18.60
N LYS A 49 -5.89 -3.97 18.95
CA LYS A 49 -6.86 -4.20 17.92
C LYS A 49 -6.56 -3.08 16.93
N VAL A 50 -5.86 -3.38 15.89
CA VAL A 50 -6.06 -2.70 14.65
C VAL A 50 -7.45 -3.21 14.25
N GLU A 51 -8.45 -2.75 14.98
CA GLU A 51 -9.77 -2.62 14.45
C GLU A 51 -9.58 -1.58 13.37
N PHE A 52 -9.26 -2.05 12.18
CA PHE A 52 -9.60 -1.32 10.99
C PHE A 52 -11.13 -1.28 10.98
N LYS A 53 -11.69 -0.47 11.86
CA LYS A 53 -13.14 -0.21 11.93
C LYS A 53 -13.58 0.61 10.73
N LYS A 54 -12.65 1.11 9.94
CA LYS A 54 -12.91 1.96 8.80
C LYS A 54 -12.30 1.34 7.56
N GLU A 55 -13.12 1.13 6.56
CA GLU A 55 -12.66 0.89 5.20
C GLU A 55 -11.99 2.18 4.70
N PHE A 56 -10.81 2.09 4.13
CA PHE A 56 -10.11 3.22 3.53
C PHE A 56 -10.49 3.31 2.05
N SER A 57 -10.71 4.52 1.57
CA SER A 57 -10.88 4.78 0.15
C SER A 57 -9.61 5.44 -0.40
N ILE A 58 -9.03 4.82 -1.43
CA ILE A 58 -7.83 5.30 -2.10
C ILE A 58 -8.16 5.54 -3.58
N GLY A 59 -7.92 6.76 -4.04
CA GLY A 59 -7.83 7.08 -5.46
C GLY A 59 -6.40 6.87 -5.93
N ILE A 60 -6.21 6.19 -7.04
CA ILE A 60 -4.91 6.12 -7.74
C ILE A 60 -5.10 6.87 -9.04
N THR A 61 -4.49 8.06 -9.18
CA THR A 61 -4.60 8.82 -10.43
C THR A 61 -3.87 8.11 -11.55
N TYR A 62 -4.17 8.49 -12.78
CA TYR A 62 -3.37 8.09 -13.91
C TYR A 62 -1.92 8.54 -13.71
N ILE A 63 -0.97 7.63 -13.84
CA ILE A 63 0.47 7.95 -13.72
C ILE A 63 0.89 8.66 -15.01
N LYS A 64 1.23 9.95 -14.88
CA LYS A 64 1.53 10.82 -16.01
C LYS A 64 2.79 10.39 -16.74
N ASN A 65 2.72 10.30 -18.04
CA ASN A 65 3.88 10.08 -18.90
C ASN A 65 4.69 11.37 -19.03
N LEU A 66 5.97 11.36 -18.64
CA LEU A 66 6.92 12.45 -18.87
C LEU A 66 7.91 12.12 -20.00
N GLY A 67 7.76 10.97 -20.63
CA GLY A 67 8.59 10.51 -21.74
C GLY A 67 7.88 10.68 -23.11
N SER A 68 8.29 9.88 -24.10
CA SER A 68 7.67 9.86 -25.42
C SER A 68 6.27 9.26 -25.38
N GLU A 69 5.40 9.65 -26.31
CA GLU A 69 4.02 9.16 -26.44
C GLU A 69 3.96 7.62 -26.58
N GLU A 70 4.97 7.01 -27.17
CA GLU A 70 5.08 5.55 -27.30
C GLU A 70 5.01 4.81 -25.95
N ASN A 71 5.35 5.48 -24.86
CA ASN A 71 5.35 4.91 -23.51
C ASN A 71 3.98 5.01 -22.82
N GLU A 72 2.96 5.51 -23.48
CA GLU A 72 1.64 5.71 -22.88
C GLU A 72 1.00 4.39 -22.42
N PHE A 73 1.17 3.30 -23.18
CA PHE A 73 0.73 1.97 -22.77
C PHE A 73 1.41 1.47 -21.50
N PHE A 74 2.67 1.84 -21.29
CA PHE A 74 3.39 1.51 -20.07
C PHE A 74 2.82 2.24 -18.86
N CYS A 75 2.49 3.52 -19.01
CA CYS A 75 1.84 4.32 -17.96
C CYS A 75 0.45 3.78 -17.60
N TYR A 76 -0.33 3.40 -18.61
CA TYR A 76 -1.61 2.74 -18.42
C TYR A 76 -1.46 1.42 -17.65
N GLY A 77 -0.51 0.56 -18.09
CA GLY A 77 -0.24 -0.73 -17.46
C GLY A 77 0.14 -0.60 -15.99
N ILE A 78 1.06 0.32 -15.65
CA ILE A 78 1.46 0.56 -14.26
C ILE A 78 0.29 1.07 -13.43
N THR A 79 -0.49 2.02 -13.94
CA THR A 79 -1.67 2.54 -13.24
C THR A 79 -2.66 1.42 -12.95
N GLN A 80 -2.98 0.61 -13.94
CA GLN A 80 -3.90 -0.52 -13.80
C GLN A 80 -3.37 -1.56 -12.81
N ASP A 81 -2.09 -1.92 -12.88
CA ASP A 81 -1.46 -2.86 -11.97
C ASP A 81 -1.51 -2.38 -10.52
N LEU A 82 -1.21 -1.11 -10.26
CA LEU A 82 -1.31 -0.53 -8.92
C LEU A 82 -2.74 -0.59 -8.37
N ILE A 83 -3.74 -0.28 -9.21
CA ILE A 83 -5.16 -0.40 -8.85
C ILE A 83 -5.50 -1.86 -8.51
N LEU A 84 -5.14 -2.81 -9.37
CA LEU A 84 -5.42 -4.22 -9.18
C LEU A 84 -4.77 -4.79 -7.92
N GLU A 85 -3.48 -4.50 -7.72
CA GLU A 85 -2.75 -5.00 -6.54
C GLU A 85 -3.29 -4.39 -5.25
N THR A 86 -3.59 -3.08 -5.24
CA THR A 86 -4.18 -2.41 -4.08
C THR A 86 -5.58 -2.94 -3.77
N SER A 87 -6.38 -3.28 -4.78
CA SER A 87 -7.72 -3.83 -4.60
C SER A 87 -7.76 -5.22 -3.93
N LYS A 88 -6.65 -5.97 -3.98
CA LYS A 88 -6.51 -7.26 -3.28
C LYS A 88 -6.39 -7.12 -1.77
N ILE A 89 -6.13 -5.90 -1.29
CA ILE A 89 -5.97 -5.63 0.13
C ILE A 89 -7.36 -5.48 0.74
N SER A 90 -7.73 -6.41 1.62
CA SER A 90 -9.00 -6.32 2.34
C SER A 90 -9.11 -5.00 3.09
N LYS A 91 -10.27 -4.33 3.01
CA LYS A 91 -10.58 -3.03 3.65
C LYS A 91 -10.06 -1.79 2.92
N ILE A 92 -9.44 -1.91 1.77
CA ILE A 92 -9.14 -0.80 0.90
C ILE A 92 -10.14 -0.81 -0.27
N LYS A 93 -10.88 0.29 -0.42
CA LYS A 93 -11.67 0.56 -1.61
C LYS A 93 -10.83 1.38 -2.56
N VAL A 94 -10.65 0.90 -3.78
CA VAL A 94 -9.87 1.58 -4.81
C VAL A 94 -10.78 1.99 -5.96
N SER A 95 -10.58 3.20 -6.47
CA SER A 95 -11.28 3.68 -7.67
C SER A 95 -10.85 2.87 -8.90
N GLN A 96 -11.82 2.51 -9.74
CA GLN A 96 -11.55 1.71 -10.94
C GLN A 96 -10.88 2.55 -12.02
N ILE A 97 -10.15 1.89 -12.92
CA ILE A 97 -9.39 2.56 -13.99
C ILE A 97 -10.27 3.44 -14.88
N ASP A 98 -11.48 3.00 -15.22
CA ASP A 98 -12.41 3.77 -16.05
C ASP A 98 -12.86 5.08 -15.41
N GLN A 99 -12.91 5.13 -14.08
CA GLN A 99 -13.17 6.37 -13.34
C GLN A 99 -11.97 7.29 -13.39
N ILE A 100 -10.77 6.74 -13.27
CA ILE A 100 -9.50 7.48 -13.25
C ILE A 100 -9.21 8.11 -14.62
N LEU A 101 -9.46 7.38 -15.71
CA LEU A 101 -9.22 7.86 -17.09
C LEU A 101 -9.98 9.14 -17.42
N LYS A 102 -11.11 9.40 -16.78
CA LYS A 102 -11.88 10.63 -16.96
C LYS A 102 -11.11 11.89 -16.53
N TYR A 103 -10.13 11.71 -15.64
CA TYR A 103 -9.33 12.81 -15.09
C TYR A 103 -7.93 12.91 -15.70
N LYS A 104 -7.59 12.04 -16.66
CA LYS A 104 -6.26 11.98 -17.26
C LYS A 104 -5.81 13.29 -17.89
N GLU A 105 -6.72 13.95 -18.59
CA GLU A 105 -6.46 15.19 -19.36
C GLU A 105 -7.18 16.41 -18.77
N THR A 106 -7.45 16.39 -17.47
CA THR A 106 -8.11 17.51 -16.79
C THR A 106 -7.10 18.39 -16.06
N ASP A 107 -7.42 19.66 -15.92
CA ASP A 107 -6.66 20.63 -15.12
C ASP A 107 -7.04 20.58 -13.63
N LEU A 108 -7.78 19.54 -13.21
CA LEU A 108 -8.17 19.38 -11.82
C LEU A 108 -6.93 19.06 -10.95
N ASP A 109 -6.86 19.70 -9.81
CA ASP A 109 -5.86 19.36 -8.80
C ASP A 109 -6.16 18.03 -8.10
N VAL A 110 -5.19 17.54 -7.35
CA VAL A 110 -5.27 16.23 -6.68
C VAL A 110 -6.42 16.17 -5.68
N GLU A 111 -6.69 17.26 -4.97
CA GLU A 111 -7.79 17.37 -4.01
C GLU A 111 -9.16 17.35 -4.71
N GLN A 112 -9.28 18.03 -5.84
CA GLN A 112 -10.50 18.03 -6.64
C GLN A 112 -10.81 16.64 -7.20
N ILE A 113 -9.80 15.95 -7.74
CA ILE A 113 -9.93 14.56 -8.21
C ILE A 113 -10.34 13.65 -7.04
N ALA A 114 -9.71 13.79 -5.88
CA ALA A 114 -10.03 12.99 -4.71
C ALA A 114 -11.50 13.17 -4.27
N LYS A 115 -12.01 14.39 -4.28
CA LYS A 115 -13.43 14.66 -3.98
C LYS A 115 -14.36 14.00 -4.99
N GLN A 116 -14.05 14.07 -6.28
CA GLN A 116 -14.84 13.43 -7.33
C GLN A 116 -14.87 11.90 -7.19
N LEU A 117 -13.75 11.32 -6.75
CA LEU A 117 -13.61 9.88 -6.50
C LEU A 117 -14.14 9.45 -5.12
N ASN A 118 -14.52 10.40 -4.27
CA ASN A 118 -14.87 10.17 -2.87
C ASN A 118 -13.77 9.38 -2.14
N ALA A 119 -12.52 9.76 -2.38
CA ALA A 119 -11.33 9.11 -1.85
C ALA A 119 -10.75 9.87 -0.65
N GLU A 120 -10.50 9.18 0.47
CA GLU A 120 -9.84 9.74 1.65
C GLU A 120 -8.34 9.94 1.46
N TYR A 121 -7.77 9.11 0.58
CA TYR A 121 -6.36 9.16 0.22
C TYR A 121 -6.23 9.14 -1.31
N ILE A 122 -5.15 9.73 -1.81
CA ILE A 122 -4.87 9.69 -3.23
C ILE A 122 -3.38 9.42 -3.47
N LEU A 123 -3.12 8.48 -4.36
CA LEU A 123 -1.80 8.20 -4.90
C LEU A 123 -1.72 8.82 -6.30
N CYS A 124 -0.78 9.71 -6.49
CA CYS A 124 -0.55 10.36 -7.77
C CYS A 124 0.94 10.38 -8.12
N GLY A 125 1.26 10.62 -9.37
CA GLY A 125 2.64 10.76 -9.78
C GLY A 125 2.86 10.69 -11.26
N ASN A 126 4.11 10.47 -11.61
CA ASN A 126 4.56 10.46 -12.99
C ASN A 126 5.66 9.41 -13.21
N ILE A 127 5.85 9.05 -14.46
CA ILE A 127 6.92 8.17 -14.88
C ILE A 127 7.62 8.72 -16.11
N MET A 128 8.93 8.61 -16.13
CA MET A 128 9.76 8.86 -17.30
C MET A 128 10.45 7.56 -17.69
N LYS A 129 10.14 7.05 -18.87
CA LYS A 129 10.77 5.86 -19.44
C LYS A 129 11.83 6.25 -20.48
N MET A 130 13.00 5.64 -20.38
CA MET A 130 14.15 5.86 -21.28
C MET A 130 14.71 4.48 -21.67
N GLY A 131 14.31 3.99 -22.84
CA GLY A 131 14.63 2.62 -23.26
C GLY A 131 14.05 1.60 -22.28
N ASP A 132 14.89 0.70 -21.74
CA ASP A 132 14.46 -0.30 -20.76
C ASP A 132 14.37 0.23 -19.32
N ASN A 133 14.96 1.40 -19.07
CA ASN A 133 14.96 2.01 -17.75
C ASN A 133 13.78 2.97 -17.57
N PHE A 134 13.38 3.16 -16.33
CA PHE A 134 12.38 4.15 -15.96
C PHE A 134 12.70 4.82 -14.63
N ARG A 135 12.14 5.99 -14.44
CA ARG A 135 12.07 6.71 -13.17
C ARG A 135 10.60 6.97 -12.84
N LEU A 136 10.12 6.37 -11.75
CA LEU A 136 8.76 6.47 -11.24
C LEU A 136 8.76 7.34 -9.98
N SER A 137 8.04 8.45 -9.99
CA SER A 137 7.87 9.34 -8.84
C SER A 137 6.42 9.35 -8.40
N LEU A 138 6.16 9.00 -7.14
CA LEU A 138 4.83 8.94 -6.57
C LEU A 138 4.73 9.80 -5.31
N GLN A 139 3.52 10.31 -5.08
CA GLN A 139 3.12 11.01 -3.86
C GLN A 139 1.82 10.42 -3.33
N PHE A 140 1.74 10.25 -2.04
CA PHE A 140 0.56 9.79 -1.34
C PHE A 140 0.03 10.88 -0.41
N HIS A 141 -1.21 11.25 -0.60
CA HIS A 141 -1.84 12.37 0.08
C HIS A 141 -3.00 11.91 0.96
N ASN A 142 -3.16 12.55 2.10
CA ASN A 142 -4.39 12.52 2.86
C ASN A 142 -5.24 13.74 2.47
N THR A 143 -6.36 13.51 1.81
CA THR A 143 -7.20 14.56 1.26
C THR A 143 -8.02 15.29 2.32
N ASN A 144 -8.32 14.64 3.44
CA ASN A 144 -9.03 15.26 4.56
C ASN A 144 -8.14 16.25 5.34
N LYS A 145 -6.82 16.06 5.30
CA LYS A 145 -5.84 16.90 6.02
C LYS A 145 -5.05 17.81 5.09
N THR A 146 -5.29 17.72 3.77
CA THR A 146 -4.52 18.45 2.74
C THR A 146 -3.01 18.28 2.96
N ALA A 147 -2.58 17.04 3.19
CA ALA A 147 -1.21 16.73 3.58
C ALA A 147 -0.63 15.60 2.73
N VAL A 148 0.60 15.81 2.27
CA VAL A 148 1.41 14.75 1.67
C VAL A 148 1.92 13.86 2.80
N LEU A 149 1.58 12.57 2.76
CA LEU A 149 2.03 11.59 3.74
C LEU A 149 3.43 11.10 3.42
N TRP A 150 3.69 10.85 2.14
CA TRP A 150 5.01 10.53 1.64
C TRP A 150 5.15 10.87 0.15
N SER A 151 6.39 11.09 -0.27
CA SER A 151 6.80 11.26 -1.66
C SER A 151 8.06 10.45 -1.89
N GLU A 152 8.10 9.67 -2.96
CA GLU A 152 9.23 8.80 -3.24
C GLU A 152 9.45 8.60 -4.74
N THR A 153 10.71 8.34 -5.08
CA THR A 153 11.14 8.07 -6.45
C THR A 153 11.88 6.75 -6.50
N TRP A 154 11.51 5.91 -7.46
CA TRP A 154 12.18 4.65 -7.77
C TRP A 154 12.76 4.70 -9.17
N GLU A 155 13.96 4.20 -9.30
CA GLU A 155 14.63 3.98 -10.58
C GLU A 155 14.82 2.47 -10.78
N GLY A 156 14.63 2.01 -12.00
CA GLY A 156 14.74 0.60 -12.33
C GLY A 156 14.52 0.32 -13.81
N ASN A 157 14.47 -0.96 -14.11
CA ASN A 157 14.11 -1.48 -15.43
C ASN A 157 12.83 -2.33 -15.33
N ASN A 158 12.41 -2.89 -16.47
CA ASN A 158 11.20 -3.71 -16.51
C ASN A 158 11.25 -4.90 -15.54
N ASP A 159 12.42 -5.51 -15.30
CA ASP A 159 12.56 -6.66 -14.38
C ASP A 159 12.36 -6.25 -12.93
N SER A 160 12.76 -5.04 -12.57
CA SER A 160 12.63 -4.52 -11.19
C SER A 160 11.23 -4.00 -10.85
N LEU A 161 10.35 -3.86 -11.85
CA LEU A 161 9.02 -3.26 -11.68
C LEU A 161 8.15 -4.02 -10.66
N LYS A 162 8.25 -5.35 -10.62
CA LYS A 162 7.52 -6.17 -9.67
C LYS A 162 7.90 -5.87 -8.22
N ASP A 163 9.20 -5.73 -7.97
CA ASP A 163 9.72 -5.43 -6.63
C ASP A 163 9.36 -4.01 -6.20
N ILE A 164 9.41 -3.06 -7.15
CA ILE A 164 9.01 -1.67 -6.91
C ILE A 164 7.51 -1.60 -6.55
N LYS A 165 6.64 -2.28 -7.31
CA LYS A 165 5.20 -2.37 -6.97
C LYS A 165 4.98 -2.94 -5.57
N GLY A 166 5.71 -3.97 -5.18
CA GLY A 166 5.68 -4.52 -3.83
C GLY A 166 6.04 -3.50 -2.74
N LYS A 167 7.08 -2.70 -2.97
CA LYS A 167 7.49 -1.62 -2.05
C LYS A 167 6.44 -0.52 -1.93
N ILE A 168 5.80 -0.14 -3.05
CA ILE A 168 4.71 0.85 -3.06
C ILE A 168 3.54 0.35 -2.21
N LEU A 169 3.09 -0.90 -2.44
CA LEU A 169 1.98 -1.48 -1.69
C LEU A 169 2.28 -1.57 -0.19
N TYR A 170 3.50 -1.92 0.17
CA TYR A 170 3.91 -1.94 1.58
C TYR A 170 3.77 -0.55 2.22
N LYS A 171 4.21 0.50 1.51
CA LYS A 171 4.11 1.89 1.98
C LYS A 171 2.68 2.43 2.05
N LEU A 172 1.76 1.92 1.23
CA LEU A 172 0.33 2.29 1.33
C LEU A 172 -0.33 1.73 2.60
N LEU A 173 0.30 0.73 3.24
CA LEU A 173 -0.22 0.04 4.42
C LEU A 173 0.43 0.48 5.74
N ASP A 174 1.53 1.24 5.67
CA ASP A 174 2.31 1.69 6.82
C ASP A 174 1.79 3.04 7.34
#